data_b115152b88046cc29c91421e44da1a6f
#
_entry.id   b115152b88046cc29c91421e44da1a6f
#
_cell.length_a   1.000
_cell.length_b   1.000
_cell.length_c   1.000
_cell.angle_alpha   90.00
_cell.angle_beta   90.00
_cell.angle_gamma   90.00
#
_symmetry.space_group_name_H-M   'P 1'
#
loop_
_entity.id
_entity.type
_entity.pdbx_description
1 polymer ?
#
loop_
_entity_poly.entity_id
_entity_poly.type
_entity_poly.pdbx_seq_one_letter_code
_entity_poly.pdbx_strand_id
1 'polypeptide(L)'
;VPIFEKSLNEFEKNCFVKYLISLFGREITLNLISKYQIGSSKHWEGSTVFWQIDISGKVRTGKIMLYNSETGRRVKKPYSHITWAHKAIQIPDFQLVQCLFGEHLLRDQASKPIAIVESEKTAIIASVYLPQFIWLATGSLNNLNLKICQPLKGHAAAIFPDLNGFDKWCEKAKSLSSDFNFSVSNLLERKATENERLQGL
;
A
#
# COMPACT_ATOMS: atom_id res chain seq x y z
N VAL A 1 -2.80 -20.70 -1.10
CA VAL A 1 -1.34 -20.78 -1.05
C VAL A 1 -0.89 -20.80 0.41
N PRO A 2 -0.25 -21.92 0.90
CA PRO A 2 -0.03 -22.14 2.34
C PRO A 2 0.71 -21.03 3.07
N ILE A 3 1.64 -20.32 2.39
CA ILE A 3 2.43 -19.24 3.00
C ILE A 3 1.59 -17.98 3.21
N PHE A 4 0.73 -17.64 2.27
CA PHE A 4 -0.22 -16.53 2.41
C PHE A 4 -1.13 -16.78 3.62
N GLU A 5 -1.81 -17.90 3.66
CA GLU A 5 -2.75 -18.26 4.74
C GLU A 5 -2.08 -18.30 6.12
N LYS A 6 -0.88 -18.90 6.21
CA LYS A 6 -0.09 -18.91 7.45
C LYS A 6 0.30 -17.52 7.92
N SER A 7 0.62 -16.61 7.00
CA SER A 7 1.02 -15.25 7.34
C SER A 7 -0.10 -14.44 8.01
N LEU A 8 -1.37 -14.78 7.72
CA LEU A 8 -2.53 -14.06 8.23
C LEU A 8 -2.90 -14.41 9.70
N ASN A 9 -2.15 -15.28 10.36
CA ASN A 9 -2.51 -15.79 11.70
C ASN A 9 -1.53 -15.38 12.82
N GLU A 10 -0.41 -14.72 12.52
CA GLU A 10 0.64 -14.42 13.50
C GLU A 10 0.84 -12.90 13.67
N PHE A 11 -0.11 -12.21 14.32
CA PHE A 11 -0.06 -10.73 14.41
C PHE A 11 0.62 -10.18 15.67
N GLU A 12 0.71 -10.96 16.74
CA GLU A 12 1.17 -10.44 18.05
C GLU A 12 2.59 -9.86 18.02
N LYS A 13 3.46 -10.42 17.17
CA LYS A 13 4.84 -9.95 17.02
C LYS A 13 4.98 -8.87 15.93
N ASN A 14 3.96 -8.66 15.09
CA ASN A 14 4.05 -7.76 13.95
C ASN A 14 4.14 -6.29 14.41
N CYS A 15 5.27 -5.65 14.13
CA CYS A 15 5.55 -4.29 14.58
C CYS A 15 4.61 -3.25 13.95
N PHE A 16 4.20 -3.42 12.70
CA PHE A 16 3.25 -2.51 12.06
C PHE A 16 1.84 -2.68 12.66
N VAL A 17 1.43 -3.91 12.97
CA VAL A 17 0.16 -4.17 13.65
C VAL A 17 0.16 -3.55 15.05
N LYS A 18 1.24 -3.66 15.81
CA LYS A 18 1.38 -2.98 17.12
C LYS A 18 1.21 -1.46 16.98
N TYR A 19 1.84 -0.88 15.96
CA TYR A 19 1.68 0.54 15.66
C TYR A 19 0.24 0.91 15.29
N LEU A 20 -0.46 0.11 14.47
CA LEU A 20 -1.88 0.36 14.17
C LEU A 20 -2.76 0.26 15.41
N ILE A 21 -2.50 -0.69 16.31
CA ILE A 21 -3.23 -0.83 17.57
C ILE A 21 -3.03 0.42 18.46
N SER A 22 -1.82 0.97 18.49
CA SER A 22 -1.55 2.20 19.27
C SER A 22 -2.27 3.42 18.70
N LEU A 23 -2.52 3.47 17.39
CA LEU A 23 -3.23 4.58 16.74
C LEU A 23 -4.76 4.45 16.83
N PHE A 24 -5.28 3.26 16.61
CA PHE A 24 -6.71 3.06 16.31
C PHE A 24 -7.40 2.07 17.25
N GLY A 25 -6.66 1.43 18.15
CA GLY A 25 -7.18 0.34 18.98
C GLY A 25 -7.26 -1.00 18.23
N ARG A 26 -7.52 -2.06 19.01
CA ARG A 26 -7.49 -3.44 18.55
C ARG A 26 -8.56 -3.76 17.51
N GLU A 27 -9.79 -3.31 17.74
CA GLU A 27 -10.94 -3.62 16.88
C GLU A 27 -10.76 -3.08 15.45
N ILE A 28 -10.46 -1.79 15.32
CA ILE A 28 -10.22 -1.16 14.01
C ILE A 28 -9.03 -1.83 13.32
N THR A 29 -7.97 -2.14 14.07
CA THR A 29 -6.79 -2.81 13.51
C THR A 29 -7.10 -4.19 12.97
N LEU A 30 -7.90 -5.01 13.65
CA LEU A 30 -8.31 -6.32 13.16
C LEU A 30 -9.14 -6.21 11.86
N ASN A 31 -10.01 -5.20 11.78
CA ASN A 31 -10.76 -4.91 10.55
C ASN A 31 -9.83 -4.51 9.40
N LEU A 32 -8.78 -3.72 9.65
CA LEU A 32 -7.78 -3.35 8.63
C LEU A 32 -6.97 -4.57 8.17
N ILE A 33 -6.56 -5.44 9.10
CA ILE A 33 -5.84 -6.67 8.80
C ILE A 33 -6.67 -7.56 7.87
N SER A 34 -7.93 -7.77 8.21
CA SER A 34 -8.86 -8.55 7.39
C SER A 34 -9.11 -7.90 6.03
N LYS A 35 -9.41 -6.59 6.02
CA LYS A 35 -9.70 -5.83 4.80
C LYS A 35 -8.56 -5.87 3.80
N TYR A 36 -7.33 -5.60 4.25
CA TYR A 36 -6.15 -5.50 3.38
C TYR A 36 -5.33 -6.78 3.32
N GLN A 37 -5.77 -7.86 4.00
CA GLN A 37 -5.06 -9.13 4.07
C GLN A 37 -3.59 -8.92 4.50
N ILE A 38 -3.40 -8.17 5.59
CA ILE A 38 -2.07 -7.87 6.12
C ILE A 38 -1.50 -9.13 6.74
N GLY A 39 -0.30 -9.53 6.32
CA GLY A 39 0.37 -10.71 6.83
C GLY A 39 1.57 -10.39 7.72
N SER A 40 2.07 -11.40 8.41
CA SER A 40 3.33 -11.37 9.16
C SER A 40 4.37 -12.28 8.51
N SER A 41 5.65 -11.92 8.60
CA SER A 41 6.75 -12.70 8.05
C SER A 41 7.78 -13.01 9.13
N LYS A 42 8.41 -14.20 9.01
CA LYS A 42 9.55 -14.61 9.83
C LYS A 42 10.89 -14.19 9.22
N HIS A 43 10.89 -13.51 8.07
CA HIS A 43 12.13 -13.08 7.40
C HIS A 43 12.94 -12.11 8.25
N TRP A 44 12.26 -11.16 8.88
CA TRP A 44 12.78 -10.36 10.01
C TRP A 44 11.77 -10.43 11.13
N GLU A 45 12.22 -10.51 12.36
CA GLU A 45 11.30 -10.55 13.51
C GLU A 45 10.40 -9.29 13.52
N GLY A 46 9.10 -9.50 13.61
CA GLY A 46 8.10 -8.43 13.60
C GLY A 46 7.79 -7.82 12.23
N SER A 47 8.33 -8.37 11.13
CA SER A 47 8.06 -7.83 9.80
C SER A 47 6.64 -8.12 9.30
N THR A 48 6.17 -7.19 8.48
CA THR A 48 4.84 -7.18 7.87
C THR A 48 4.92 -7.63 6.42
N VAL A 49 3.92 -8.35 5.94
CA VAL A 49 3.74 -8.63 4.51
C VAL A 49 2.53 -7.86 3.99
N PHE A 50 2.74 -7.01 3.01
CA PHE A 50 1.69 -6.39 2.23
C PHE A 50 1.47 -7.23 0.96
N TRP A 51 0.41 -8.03 0.98
CA TRP A 51 0.10 -8.90 -0.14
C TRP A 51 -0.53 -8.13 -1.28
N GLN A 52 -0.04 -8.34 -2.48
CA GLN A 52 -0.66 -7.89 -3.72
C GLN A 52 -1.63 -8.96 -4.20
N ILE A 53 -2.91 -8.68 -4.08
CA ILE A 53 -4.01 -9.57 -4.47
C ILE A 53 -4.79 -8.84 -5.56
N ASP A 54 -4.88 -9.44 -6.74
CA ASP A 54 -5.55 -8.82 -7.86
C ASP A 54 -7.09 -8.86 -7.76
N ILE A 55 -7.76 -8.21 -8.68
CA ILE A 55 -9.22 -8.12 -8.74
C ILE A 55 -9.89 -9.50 -8.87
N SER A 56 -9.20 -10.52 -9.36
CA SER A 56 -9.70 -11.90 -9.41
C SER A 56 -9.48 -12.69 -8.11
N GLY A 57 -8.84 -12.07 -7.09
CA GLY A 57 -8.51 -12.70 -5.82
C GLY A 57 -7.20 -13.52 -5.85
N LYS A 58 -6.43 -13.46 -6.93
CA LYS A 58 -5.16 -14.19 -7.04
C LYS A 58 -4.04 -13.42 -6.33
N VAL A 59 -3.36 -14.09 -5.39
CA VAL A 59 -2.17 -13.58 -4.73
C VAL A 59 -1.02 -13.54 -5.74
N ARG A 60 -0.53 -12.34 -6.07
CA ARG A 60 0.52 -12.11 -7.06
C ARG A 60 1.91 -12.16 -6.45
N THR A 61 2.09 -11.46 -5.35
CA THR A 61 3.31 -11.43 -4.54
C THR A 61 3.02 -10.75 -3.21
N GLY A 62 4.03 -10.61 -2.36
CA GLY A 62 3.94 -9.84 -1.10
C GLY A 62 5.20 -9.03 -0.89
N LYS A 63 5.06 -7.78 -0.44
CA LYS A 63 6.17 -6.90 -0.06
C LYS A 63 6.40 -7.02 1.44
N ILE A 64 7.54 -7.54 1.83
CA ILE A 64 7.93 -7.70 3.24
C ILE A 64 8.67 -6.44 3.68
N MET A 65 8.22 -5.85 4.78
CA MET A 65 8.81 -4.63 5.32
C MET A 65 8.86 -4.69 6.84
N LEU A 66 9.88 -4.08 7.44
CA LEU A 66 10.00 -3.91 8.88
C LEU A 66 9.75 -2.46 9.27
N TYR A 67 8.91 -2.27 10.29
CA TYR A 67 8.56 -0.99 10.87
C TYR A 67 8.96 -0.94 12.35
N ASN A 68 9.24 0.26 12.84
CA ASN A 68 9.31 0.52 14.26
C ASN A 68 7.87 0.55 14.83
N SER A 69 7.62 -0.20 15.90
CA SER A 69 6.28 -0.38 16.48
C SER A 69 5.74 0.86 17.20
N GLU A 70 6.61 1.80 17.59
CA GLU A 70 6.22 3.03 18.29
C GLU A 70 5.96 4.17 17.31
N THR A 71 6.85 4.33 16.31
CA THR A 71 6.82 5.48 15.40
C THR A 71 6.15 5.19 14.06
N GLY A 72 5.91 3.92 13.73
CA GLY A 72 5.43 3.51 12.41
C GLY A 72 6.37 3.85 11.25
N ARG A 73 7.62 4.23 11.54
CA ARG A 73 8.63 4.50 10.52
C ARG A 73 9.29 3.22 10.04
N ARG A 74 9.66 3.18 8.75
CA ARG A 74 10.40 2.05 8.19
C ARG A 74 11.77 1.92 8.85
N VAL A 75 12.19 0.71 9.18
CA VAL A 75 13.54 0.42 9.67
C VAL A 75 14.50 0.44 8.49
N LYS A 76 15.42 1.41 8.48
CA LYS A 76 16.37 1.66 7.38
C LYS A 76 17.83 1.35 7.76
N LYS A 77 18.13 1.17 9.04
CA LYS A 77 19.49 0.88 9.53
C LYS A 77 19.54 -0.54 10.11
N PRO A 78 20.67 -1.29 9.96
CA PRO A 78 21.87 -0.93 9.19
C PRO A 78 21.65 -0.92 7.68
N TYR A 79 20.56 -1.52 7.17
CA TYR A 79 20.12 -1.54 5.77
C TYR A 79 18.60 -1.40 5.69
N SER A 80 18.09 -1.13 4.49
CA SER A 80 16.65 -1.03 4.28
C SER A 80 15.98 -2.41 4.35
N HIS A 81 15.11 -2.62 5.34
CA HIS A 81 14.40 -3.89 5.54
C HIS A 81 13.18 -3.98 4.60
N ILE A 82 13.46 -4.17 3.32
CA ILE A 82 12.45 -4.36 2.27
C ILE A 82 12.87 -5.54 1.40
N THR A 83 11.98 -6.50 1.23
CA THR A 83 12.15 -7.60 0.28
C THR A 83 10.80 -8.07 -0.24
N TRP A 84 10.81 -9.04 -1.15
CA TRP A 84 9.61 -9.65 -1.71
C TRP A 84 9.43 -11.06 -1.20
N ALA A 85 8.20 -11.49 -0.95
CA ALA A 85 7.90 -12.82 -0.44
C ALA A 85 8.50 -13.92 -1.33
N HIS A 86 8.36 -13.82 -2.65
CA HIS A 86 8.92 -14.79 -3.58
C HIS A 86 10.46 -14.89 -3.51
N LYS A 87 11.15 -13.77 -3.22
CA LYS A 87 12.61 -13.76 -3.00
C LYS A 87 12.99 -14.37 -1.64
N ALA A 88 12.24 -14.00 -0.59
CA ALA A 88 12.49 -14.49 0.77
C ALA A 88 12.34 -16.02 0.89
N ILE A 89 11.43 -16.60 0.10
CA ILE A 89 11.19 -18.06 0.06
C ILE A 89 11.85 -18.75 -1.14
N GLN A 90 12.64 -18.02 -1.92
CA GLN A 90 13.46 -18.53 -3.02
C GLN A 90 12.67 -19.37 -4.03
N ILE A 91 11.51 -18.84 -4.50
CA ILE A 91 10.74 -19.53 -5.55
C ILE A 91 11.54 -19.50 -6.86
N PRO A 92 11.95 -20.65 -7.39
CA PRO A 92 12.68 -20.70 -8.65
C PRO A 92 11.81 -20.21 -9.80
N ASP A 93 12.40 -19.53 -10.77
CA ASP A 93 11.77 -19.04 -12.02
C ASP A 93 10.47 -18.24 -11.82
N PHE A 94 10.38 -17.53 -10.67
CA PHE A 94 9.19 -16.76 -10.34
C PHE A 94 8.95 -15.61 -11.31
N GLN A 95 7.85 -15.69 -12.05
CA GLN A 95 7.41 -14.61 -12.94
C GLN A 95 6.66 -13.55 -12.15
N LEU A 96 7.33 -12.42 -11.88
CA LEU A 96 6.74 -11.32 -11.13
C LEU A 96 5.68 -10.59 -11.95
N VAL A 97 4.43 -10.74 -11.53
CA VAL A 97 3.29 -9.96 -12.03
C VAL A 97 2.75 -9.15 -10.86
N GLN A 98 3.01 -7.84 -10.86
CA GLN A 98 2.50 -6.96 -9.82
C GLN A 98 1.08 -6.47 -10.13
N CYS A 99 0.34 -6.14 -9.09
CA CYS A 99 -0.92 -5.43 -9.12
C CYS A 99 -0.93 -4.33 -8.04
N LEU A 100 -1.96 -3.51 -8.00
CA LEU A 100 -2.10 -2.50 -6.94
C LEU A 100 -2.32 -3.18 -5.59
N PHE A 101 -1.70 -2.66 -4.54
CA PHE A 101 -2.06 -3.07 -3.19
C PHE A 101 -3.50 -2.65 -2.90
N GLY A 102 -4.32 -3.56 -2.37
CA GLY A 102 -5.74 -3.32 -2.15
C GLY A 102 -6.63 -3.52 -3.38
N GLU A 103 -6.10 -3.94 -4.54
CA GLU A 103 -6.85 -4.10 -5.79
C GLU A 103 -8.07 -5.03 -5.65
N HIS A 104 -7.97 -6.08 -4.85
CA HIS A 104 -9.08 -7.01 -4.56
C HIS A 104 -10.32 -6.31 -3.97
N LEU A 105 -10.16 -5.13 -3.34
CA LEU A 105 -11.27 -4.35 -2.80
C LEU A 105 -12.18 -3.75 -3.88
N LEU A 106 -11.68 -3.60 -5.10
CA LEU A 106 -12.46 -3.09 -6.23
C LEU A 106 -13.63 -3.99 -6.59
N ARG A 107 -13.49 -5.31 -6.35
CA ARG A 107 -14.51 -6.30 -6.67
C ARG A 107 -15.82 -6.07 -5.90
N ASP A 108 -15.68 -5.76 -4.60
CA ASP A 108 -16.82 -5.75 -3.68
C ASP A 108 -17.36 -4.34 -3.39
N GLN A 109 -16.70 -3.29 -3.90
CA GLN A 109 -17.00 -1.89 -3.57
C GLN A 109 -17.04 -0.98 -4.82
N ALA A 110 -17.52 -1.49 -5.94
CA ALA A 110 -17.50 -0.81 -7.25
C ALA A 110 -18.12 0.61 -7.28
N SER A 111 -19.00 0.95 -6.32
CA SER A 111 -19.65 2.26 -6.23
C SER A 111 -18.84 3.33 -5.48
N LYS A 112 -17.80 2.94 -4.74
CA LYS A 112 -16.99 3.90 -3.99
C LYS A 112 -15.94 4.57 -4.88
N PRO A 113 -15.66 5.87 -4.66
CA PRO A 113 -14.58 6.55 -5.35
C PRO A 113 -13.22 5.91 -4.97
N ILE A 114 -12.29 5.91 -5.93
CA ILE A 114 -10.97 5.31 -5.76
C ILE A 114 -9.96 6.40 -5.38
N ALA A 115 -9.13 6.10 -4.39
CA ALA A 115 -7.99 6.91 -3.99
C ALA A 115 -6.69 6.09 -4.12
N ILE A 116 -5.66 6.71 -4.69
CA ILE A 116 -4.36 6.08 -4.95
C ILE A 116 -3.28 6.84 -4.20
N VAL A 117 -2.43 6.11 -3.48
CA VAL A 117 -1.23 6.64 -2.80
C VAL A 117 0.01 5.84 -3.21
N GLU A 118 1.18 6.30 -2.79
CA GLU A 118 2.42 5.56 -3.08
C GLU A 118 2.57 4.35 -2.16
N SER A 119 2.44 4.53 -0.84
CA SER A 119 2.78 3.47 0.11
C SER A 119 1.57 2.69 0.63
N GLU A 120 1.77 1.40 0.86
CA GLU A 120 0.78 0.49 1.44
C GLU A 120 0.33 0.96 2.84
N LYS A 121 1.29 1.47 3.65
CA LYS A 121 1.00 2.04 4.96
C LYS A 121 0.04 3.23 4.86
N THR A 122 0.29 4.14 3.92
CA THR A 122 -0.57 5.32 3.71
C THR A 122 -1.99 4.91 3.30
N ALA A 123 -2.14 3.93 2.40
CA ALA A 123 -3.45 3.42 2.00
C ALA A 123 -4.24 2.87 3.19
N ILE A 124 -3.60 2.07 4.05
CA ILE A 124 -4.23 1.48 5.23
C ILE A 124 -4.68 2.56 6.21
N ILE A 125 -3.78 3.50 6.56
CA ILE A 125 -4.07 4.57 7.53
C ILE A 125 -5.14 5.52 6.99
N ALA A 126 -5.03 5.95 5.73
CA ALA A 126 -5.99 6.84 5.09
C ALA A 126 -7.40 6.23 5.03
N SER A 127 -7.50 4.90 4.91
CA SER A 127 -8.80 4.22 4.88
C SER A 127 -9.58 4.28 6.20
N VAL A 128 -8.94 4.61 7.31
CA VAL A 128 -9.60 4.86 8.60
C VAL A 128 -10.17 6.28 8.63
N TYR A 129 -9.39 7.26 8.20
CA TYR A 129 -9.79 8.66 8.24
C TYR A 129 -10.80 9.03 7.14
N LEU A 130 -10.70 8.39 5.98
CA LEU A 130 -11.53 8.67 4.81
C LEU A 130 -12.12 7.36 4.25
N PRO A 131 -13.05 6.71 5.00
CA PRO A 131 -13.59 5.38 4.69
C PRO A 131 -14.50 5.36 3.46
N GLN A 132 -14.89 6.54 2.95
CA GLN A 132 -15.69 6.66 1.73
C GLN A 132 -14.93 6.25 0.47
N PHE A 133 -13.59 6.22 0.50
CA PHE A 133 -12.77 5.80 -0.64
C PHE A 133 -12.36 4.33 -0.56
N ILE A 134 -12.11 3.74 -1.73
CA ILE A 134 -11.27 2.54 -1.86
C ILE A 134 -9.83 3.02 -1.97
N TRP A 135 -9.02 2.76 -0.94
CA TRP A 135 -7.62 3.16 -0.92
C TRP A 135 -6.73 2.07 -1.49
N LEU A 136 -5.98 2.43 -2.54
CA LEU A 136 -5.02 1.57 -3.22
C LEU A 136 -3.62 2.15 -3.10
N ALA A 137 -2.60 1.29 -3.21
CA ALA A 137 -1.23 1.76 -3.30
C ALA A 137 -0.47 1.17 -4.48
N THR A 138 0.36 2.01 -5.11
CA THR A 138 1.23 1.58 -6.21
C THR A 138 2.53 0.93 -5.73
N GLY A 139 2.95 1.19 -4.49
CA GLY A 139 4.23 0.78 -3.94
C GLY A 139 5.44 1.57 -4.44
N SER A 140 5.30 2.32 -5.53
CA SER A 140 6.23 3.33 -6.05
C SER A 140 5.59 4.11 -7.20
N LEU A 141 6.07 5.32 -7.50
CA LEU A 141 5.62 6.14 -8.63
C LEU A 141 5.73 5.39 -9.97
N ASN A 142 6.79 4.60 -10.17
CA ASN A 142 7.01 3.86 -11.43
C ASN A 142 5.94 2.79 -11.69
N ASN A 143 5.26 2.32 -10.66
CA ASN A 143 4.18 1.34 -10.79
C ASN A 143 2.84 1.96 -11.19
N LEU A 144 2.71 3.28 -11.26
CA LEU A 144 1.57 3.90 -11.92
C LEU A 144 1.78 3.80 -13.44
N ASN A 145 1.37 2.69 -14.04
CA ASN A 145 1.57 2.39 -15.47
C ASN A 145 0.37 1.65 -16.07
N LEU A 146 0.30 1.60 -17.39
CA LEU A 146 -0.81 1.00 -18.14
C LEU A 146 -1.17 -0.41 -17.68
N LYS A 147 -0.16 -1.26 -17.43
CA LYS A 147 -0.37 -2.66 -17.07
C LYS A 147 -0.99 -2.82 -15.68
N ILE A 148 -0.43 -2.12 -14.68
CA ILE A 148 -0.86 -2.24 -13.27
C ILE A 148 -2.20 -1.53 -13.08
N CYS A 149 -2.47 -0.44 -13.82
CA CYS A 149 -3.71 0.32 -13.71
C CYS A 149 -4.89 -0.25 -14.51
N GLN A 150 -4.72 -1.34 -15.26
CA GLN A 150 -5.83 -1.93 -16.06
C GLN A 150 -7.15 -2.12 -15.29
N PRO A 151 -7.16 -2.56 -14.02
CA PRO A 151 -8.40 -2.69 -13.26
C PRO A 151 -9.12 -1.35 -12.97
N LEU A 152 -8.45 -0.21 -13.20
CA LEU A 152 -8.99 1.13 -13.01
C LEU A 152 -9.65 1.69 -14.27
N LYS A 153 -9.61 0.96 -15.38
CA LYS A 153 -10.18 1.41 -16.66
C LYS A 153 -11.68 1.64 -16.53
N GLY A 154 -12.14 2.82 -16.94
CA GLY A 154 -13.54 3.21 -16.79
C GLY A 154 -13.91 3.80 -15.41
N HIS A 155 -12.98 3.83 -14.46
CA HIS A 155 -13.17 4.44 -13.15
C HIS A 155 -12.46 5.79 -13.04
N ALA A 156 -13.06 6.75 -12.33
CA ALA A 156 -12.35 7.94 -11.90
C ALA A 156 -11.57 7.64 -10.61
N ALA A 157 -10.32 8.04 -10.55
CA ALA A 157 -9.49 7.86 -9.36
C ALA A 157 -8.71 9.13 -8.99
N ALA A 158 -8.70 9.46 -7.70
CA ALA A 158 -7.93 10.56 -7.15
C ALA A 158 -6.58 10.05 -6.63
N ILE A 159 -5.49 10.66 -7.07
CA ILE A 159 -4.13 10.36 -6.63
C ILE A 159 -3.75 11.35 -5.54
N PHE A 160 -3.22 10.85 -4.43
CA PHE A 160 -2.71 11.64 -3.31
C PHE A 160 -1.19 11.41 -3.19
N PRO A 161 -0.38 12.25 -3.84
CA PRO A 161 1.08 12.15 -3.77
C PRO A 161 1.61 12.34 -2.35
N ASP A 162 2.76 11.73 -2.06
CA ASP A 162 3.55 12.13 -0.90
C ASP A 162 4.04 13.57 -1.08
N LEU A 163 4.35 14.26 0.02
CA LEU A 163 4.82 15.65 0.01
C LEU A 163 6.06 15.81 -0.90
N ASN A 164 6.12 16.89 -1.65
CA ASN A 164 7.12 17.17 -2.70
C ASN A 164 7.04 16.22 -3.93
N GLY A 165 5.98 15.42 -4.03
CA GLY A 165 5.76 14.50 -5.15
C GLY A 165 4.80 14.99 -6.22
N PHE A 166 4.04 16.06 -5.96
CA PHE A 166 2.89 16.48 -6.76
C PHE A 166 3.19 16.59 -8.27
N ASP A 167 4.23 17.32 -8.66
CA ASP A 167 4.55 17.56 -10.08
C ASP A 167 4.85 16.25 -10.83
N LYS A 168 5.66 15.36 -10.22
CA LYS A 168 6.01 14.06 -10.80
C LYS A 168 4.78 13.18 -10.99
N TRP A 169 3.84 13.22 -10.04
CA TRP A 169 2.60 12.48 -10.14
C TRP A 169 1.65 13.07 -11.17
N CYS A 170 1.61 14.40 -11.33
CA CYS A 170 0.87 15.08 -12.39
C CYS A 170 1.38 14.68 -13.78
N GLU A 171 2.69 14.72 -13.99
CA GLU A 171 3.32 14.28 -15.25
C GLU A 171 2.98 12.83 -15.56
N LYS A 172 3.06 11.97 -14.56
CA LYS A 172 2.76 10.54 -14.69
C LYS A 172 1.28 10.29 -14.99
N ALA A 173 0.36 10.96 -14.30
CA ALA A 173 -1.07 10.87 -14.56
C ALA A 173 -1.42 11.39 -15.96
N LYS A 174 -0.80 12.51 -16.39
CA LYS A 174 -0.97 13.06 -17.74
C LYS A 174 -0.52 12.07 -18.81
N SER A 175 0.57 11.36 -18.61
CA SER A 175 1.07 10.35 -19.57
C SER A 175 0.13 9.17 -19.74
N LEU A 176 -0.85 8.99 -18.85
CA LEU A 176 -1.84 7.91 -18.86
C LEU A 176 -3.26 8.40 -19.15
N SER A 177 -3.45 9.69 -19.44
CA SER A 177 -4.77 10.34 -19.56
C SER A 177 -5.62 9.85 -20.75
N SER A 178 -5.01 9.20 -21.74
CA SER A 178 -5.75 8.56 -22.85
C SER A 178 -6.54 7.32 -22.41
N ASP A 179 -6.11 6.66 -21.35
CA ASP A 179 -6.66 5.39 -20.89
C ASP A 179 -7.38 5.47 -19.54
N PHE A 180 -7.00 6.45 -18.70
CA PHE A 180 -7.47 6.56 -17.33
C PHE A 180 -7.90 7.99 -16.96
N ASN A 181 -8.95 8.09 -16.15
CA ASN A 181 -9.44 9.34 -15.59
C ASN A 181 -8.82 9.57 -14.21
N PHE A 182 -7.59 10.09 -14.19
CA PHE A 182 -6.87 10.42 -12.95
C PHE A 182 -6.94 11.92 -12.64
N SER A 183 -7.28 12.24 -11.40
CA SER A 183 -7.08 13.57 -10.81
C SER A 183 -5.95 13.49 -9.78
N VAL A 184 -5.11 14.52 -9.69
CA VAL A 184 -3.99 14.56 -8.73
C VAL A 184 -4.28 15.64 -7.70
N SER A 185 -4.30 15.24 -6.42
CA SER A 185 -4.56 16.12 -5.30
C SER A 185 -3.28 16.86 -4.88
N ASN A 186 -3.37 18.17 -4.74
CA ASN A 186 -2.31 19.00 -4.16
C ASN A 186 -2.51 19.25 -2.65
N LEU A 187 -3.27 18.40 -1.97
CA LEU A 187 -3.66 18.60 -0.57
C LEU A 187 -2.44 18.78 0.33
N LEU A 188 -1.45 17.89 0.24
CA LEU A 188 -0.26 17.95 1.07
C LEU A 188 0.59 19.19 0.75
N GLU A 189 0.75 19.52 -0.54
CA GLU A 189 1.47 20.72 -0.97
C GLU A 189 0.83 22.01 -0.41
N ARG A 190 -0.49 22.06 -0.31
CA ARG A 190 -1.21 23.23 0.21
C ARG A 190 -1.21 23.33 1.74
N LYS A 191 -1.15 22.19 2.43
CA LYS A 191 -1.31 22.12 3.89
C LYS A 191 0.01 22.05 4.64
N ALA A 192 1.06 21.53 4.02
CA ALA A 192 2.36 21.35 4.66
C ALA A 192 3.01 22.70 5.00
N THR A 193 3.55 22.77 6.20
CA THR A 193 4.42 23.87 6.63
C THR A 193 5.77 23.77 5.93
N GLU A 194 6.54 24.87 5.92
CA GLU A 194 7.88 24.90 5.35
C GLU A 194 8.82 23.86 5.99
N ASN A 195 8.70 23.70 7.31
CA ASN A 195 9.50 22.70 8.04
C ASN A 195 9.18 21.26 7.62
N GLU A 196 7.90 20.92 7.43
CA GLU A 196 7.49 19.58 6.95
C GLU A 196 8.00 19.32 5.53
N ARG A 197 8.01 20.35 4.66
CA ARG A 197 8.58 20.26 3.30
C ARG A 197 10.08 19.94 3.31
N LEU A 198 10.83 20.62 4.19
CA LEU A 198 12.28 20.40 4.35
C LEU A 198 12.61 19.02 4.91
N GLN A 199 11.76 18.50 5.79
CA GLN A 199 11.94 17.16 6.40
C GLN A 199 11.45 16.02 5.51
N GLY A 200 10.72 16.28 4.45
CA GLY A 200 10.13 15.28 3.57
C GLY A 200 9.09 14.41 4.29
N LEU A 201 8.33 15.01 5.19
CA LEU A 201 7.31 14.35 6.02
C LEU A 201 5.97 14.31 5.31
#